data_f3d59840cb4d7ddc05b5574a17bc83ba
#
_entry.id   f3d59840cb4d7ddc05b5574a17bc83ba
#
_cell.length_a   1.000
_cell.length_b   1.000
_cell.length_c   1.000
_cell.angle_alpha   90.00
_cell.angle_beta   90.00
_cell.angle_gamma   90.00
#
_symmetry.space_group_name_H-M   'P 1'
#
loop_
_entity.id
_entity.type
_entity.pdbx_description
1 polymer ?
#
loop_
_entity_poly.entity_id
_entity_poly.type
_entity_poly.pdbx_seq_one_letter_code
_entity_poly.pdbx_strand_id
1 'polypeptide(L)'
;MFRSKTFHRKKILIIFMAVFFALLFLVGRLVYLMIFCSGYYGNKATDLHEREREIKAARGKIIDATGTVLADNRSVCTISVIHSQITEPEKVIAMLVKELGITEETARKRVEKVSSIERIKTNVEKETGDKIRSYGLAGVKVDEDYKRYYPFDTLASKVLGFTGADNQGILGLEVVYDAYLQGKNGKILTLTDAKGIEVENAGERREEPVNGFNLRVTLDYNIQMYCEQEAEKTCLKKEADSVSVIVMNPQNGELLAMVNYPEFNLNDPFTLTDGEEDNLTAEEKQNRLNKMWRNQCISDTYEPGSTFKIITAAAALEEQVVKLDDAFYCPGYKIVEDRRIRCAKTTGHGAETFETGIMNSCNPVFMELGERLGAANFVKYFRQFGLLSKTGIDLPGEAATIMHQEEKIGPVELATISFGQSFQITPIQLATTVSSIINGGNRVTPHFGAAVEDGNGNTVKTFDYAVHPDICSEKTSETMRELLEKVVAEGTGKNAKVEGFEIGGKTATSQTIPRSEHRYIASFLGFAPASDPDVLVLVIIDNPQGTYYGGTIAAPVAGEIFENILPYLDK
;
A
#
# COMPACT_ATOMS: atom_id res chain seq x y z
N MET A 1 -42.05 -35.89 -89.29
CA MET A 1 -41.53 -34.60 -88.86
C MET A 1 -42.25 -34.09 -87.59
N PHE A 2 -42.42 -34.91 -86.55
CA PHE A 2 -43.19 -34.55 -85.33
C PHE A 2 -42.53 -34.94 -84.04
N ARG A 3 -41.27 -35.45 -84.06
CA ARG A 3 -40.55 -35.84 -82.81
C ARG A 3 -39.75 -34.72 -82.13
N SER A 4 -39.50 -33.63 -82.84
CA SER A 4 -38.64 -32.55 -82.29
C SER A 4 -39.39 -31.61 -81.30
N LYS A 5 -40.67 -31.32 -81.51
CA LYS A 5 -41.45 -30.41 -80.66
C LYS A 5 -41.71 -30.98 -79.23
N THR A 6 -41.84 -32.28 -79.09
CA THR A 6 -42.12 -32.90 -77.79
C THR A 6 -40.82 -32.95 -76.89
N PHE A 7 -39.67 -33.05 -77.53
CA PHE A 7 -38.39 -33.09 -76.85
C PHE A 7 -38.02 -31.70 -76.32
N HIS A 8 -38.32 -30.63 -77.07
CA HIS A 8 -38.14 -29.28 -76.63
C HIS A 8 -39.10 -28.89 -75.50
N ARG A 9 -40.33 -29.31 -75.53
CA ARG A 9 -41.32 -29.06 -74.46
C ARG A 9 -40.90 -29.73 -73.15
N LYS A 10 -40.33 -30.94 -73.14
CA LYS A 10 -39.83 -31.65 -71.97
C LYS A 10 -38.61 -30.93 -71.38
N LYS A 11 -37.68 -30.43 -72.23
CA LYS A 11 -36.52 -29.67 -71.75
C LYS A 11 -36.96 -28.33 -71.15
N ILE A 12 -37.89 -27.64 -71.76
CA ILE A 12 -38.46 -26.37 -71.22
C ILE A 12 -39.13 -26.65 -69.86
N LEU A 13 -39.88 -27.73 -69.71
CA LEU A 13 -40.53 -28.11 -68.45
C LEU A 13 -39.51 -28.42 -67.35
N ILE A 14 -38.43 -29.14 -67.71
CA ILE A 14 -37.36 -29.44 -66.73
C ILE A 14 -36.67 -28.15 -66.28
N ILE A 15 -36.36 -27.24 -67.19
CA ILE A 15 -35.75 -25.95 -66.84
C ILE A 15 -36.71 -25.11 -66.00
N PHE A 16 -38.01 -25.08 -66.36
CA PHE A 16 -39.02 -24.37 -65.58
C PHE A 16 -39.16 -24.95 -64.16
N MET A 17 -39.18 -26.28 -64.02
CA MET A 17 -39.18 -26.97 -62.70
C MET A 17 -37.93 -26.66 -61.92
N ALA A 18 -36.74 -26.68 -62.51
CA ALA A 18 -35.50 -26.35 -61.87
C ALA A 18 -35.46 -24.91 -61.31
N VAL A 19 -35.90 -23.94 -62.12
CA VAL A 19 -36.05 -22.52 -61.73
C VAL A 19 -37.10 -22.38 -60.63
N PHE A 20 -38.24 -23.07 -60.73
CA PHE A 20 -39.29 -23.04 -59.71
C PHE A 20 -38.79 -23.57 -58.37
N PHE A 21 -38.07 -24.71 -58.32
CA PHE A 21 -37.49 -25.24 -57.13
C PHE A 21 -36.35 -24.36 -56.55
N ALA A 22 -35.56 -23.74 -57.44
CA ALA A 22 -34.55 -22.77 -57.01
C ALA A 22 -35.18 -21.53 -56.34
N LEU A 23 -36.28 -21.00 -56.92
CA LEU A 23 -37.04 -19.91 -56.31
C LEU A 23 -37.68 -20.32 -54.98
N LEU A 24 -38.25 -21.53 -54.90
CA LEU A 24 -38.84 -22.07 -53.67
C LEU A 24 -37.81 -22.27 -52.57
N PHE A 25 -36.60 -22.70 -52.91
CA PHE A 25 -35.47 -22.78 -52.01
C PHE A 25 -35.03 -21.40 -51.52
N LEU A 26 -34.94 -20.40 -52.42
CA LEU A 26 -34.61 -19.03 -52.05
C LEU A 26 -35.65 -18.43 -51.09
N VAL A 27 -36.95 -18.63 -51.37
CA VAL A 27 -38.04 -18.18 -50.50
C VAL A 27 -37.94 -18.89 -49.14
N GLY A 28 -37.75 -20.20 -49.12
CA GLY A 28 -37.55 -20.97 -47.89
C GLY A 28 -36.33 -20.48 -47.07
N ARG A 29 -35.24 -20.15 -47.77
CA ARG A 29 -34.04 -19.59 -47.13
C ARG A 29 -34.31 -18.17 -46.57
N LEU A 30 -35.07 -17.37 -47.27
CA LEU A 30 -35.45 -16.03 -46.84
C LEU A 30 -36.36 -16.09 -45.60
N VAL A 31 -37.36 -16.98 -45.61
CA VAL A 31 -38.23 -17.27 -44.46
C VAL A 31 -37.40 -17.74 -43.26
N TYR A 32 -36.46 -18.65 -43.48
CA TYR A 32 -35.55 -19.12 -42.42
C TYR A 32 -34.75 -17.95 -41.82
N LEU A 33 -34.15 -17.08 -42.63
CA LEU A 33 -33.39 -15.93 -42.16
C LEU A 33 -34.29 -14.90 -41.45
N MET A 34 -35.49 -14.64 -41.95
CA MET A 34 -36.41 -13.64 -41.39
C MET A 34 -37.10 -14.11 -40.10
N ILE A 35 -37.36 -15.39 -39.93
CA ILE A 35 -38.10 -15.90 -38.76
C ILE A 35 -37.13 -16.52 -37.75
N PHE A 36 -36.31 -17.49 -38.16
CA PHE A 36 -35.45 -18.24 -37.23
C PHE A 36 -34.13 -17.55 -36.87
N CYS A 37 -33.58 -16.74 -37.80
CA CYS A 37 -32.36 -16.01 -37.58
C CYS A 37 -32.59 -14.51 -37.28
N SER A 38 -33.84 -14.07 -37.19
CA SER A 38 -34.22 -12.66 -36.99
C SER A 38 -33.59 -12.09 -35.72
N GLY A 39 -33.65 -12.81 -34.60
CA GLY A 39 -33.03 -12.38 -33.33
C GLY A 39 -31.50 -12.23 -33.43
N TYR A 40 -30.83 -13.19 -34.07
CA TYR A 40 -29.39 -13.14 -34.26
C TYR A 40 -28.94 -11.96 -35.12
N TYR A 41 -29.60 -11.77 -36.29
CA TYR A 41 -29.23 -10.66 -37.17
C TYR A 41 -29.73 -9.31 -36.64
N GLY A 42 -30.86 -9.30 -35.90
CA GLY A 42 -31.34 -8.11 -35.20
C GLY A 42 -30.34 -7.64 -34.18
N ASN A 43 -29.91 -8.50 -33.28
CA ASN A 43 -28.89 -8.17 -32.27
C ASN A 43 -27.58 -7.70 -32.93
N LYS A 44 -27.12 -8.40 -33.96
CA LYS A 44 -25.92 -8.04 -34.71
C LYS A 44 -26.03 -6.69 -35.45
N ALA A 45 -27.22 -6.33 -35.91
CA ALA A 45 -27.46 -5.01 -36.47
C ALA A 45 -27.51 -3.93 -35.39
N THR A 46 -28.11 -4.22 -34.24
CA THR A 46 -28.09 -3.33 -33.06
C THR A 46 -26.66 -3.07 -32.60
N ASP A 47 -25.86 -4.11 -32.46
CA ASP A 47 -24.43 -3.99 -32.08
C ASP A 47 -23.60 -3.15 -33.07
N LEU A 48 -23.97 -3.16 -34.36
CA LEU A 48 -23.30 -2.36 -35.39
C LEU A 48 -23.75 -0.89 -35.40
N HIS A 49 -24.96 -0.60 -34.89
CA HIS A 49 -25.56 0.72 -34.90
C HIS A 49 -25.60 1.38 -33.52
N GLU A 50 -25.24 0.66 -32.45
CA GLU A 50 -25.08 1.23 -31.10
C GLU A 50 -23.64 1.67 -30.88
N ARG A 51 -23.45 2.92 -30.48
CA ARG A 51 -22.20 3.44 -29.97
C ARG A 51 -22.29 3.48 -28.45
N GLU A 52 -21.35 2.80 -27.80
CA GLU A 52 -21.20 2.81 -26.36
C GLU A 52 -20.16 3.87 -25.95
N ARG A 53 -20.54 4.75 -25.04
CA ARG A 53 -19.63 5.67 -24.33
C ARG A 53 -19.72 5.37 -22.84
N GLU A 54 -18.57 5.22 -22.20
CA GLU A 54 -18.48 4.91 -20.77
C GLU A 54 -18.69 6.17 -19.92
N ILE A 55 -19.48 6.04 -18.85
CA ILE A 55 -19.60 7.03 -17.79
C ILE A 55 -18.83 6.47 -16.61
N LYS A 56 -17.73 7.11 -16.23
CA LYS A 56 -16.93 6.64 -15.10
C LYS A 56 -17.70 6.80 -13.79
N ALA A 57 -17.66 5.76 -12.95
CA ALA A 57 -18.09 5.83 -11.57
C ALA A 57 -17.12 6.69 -10.75
N ALA A 58 -17.62 7.47 -9.80
CA ALA A 58 -16.76 8.09 -8.80
C ALA A 58 -16.20 7.01 -7.88
N ARG A 59 -14.88 7.05 -7.67
CA ARG A 59 -14.20 6.15 -6.74
C ARG A 59 -14.59 6.49 -5.30
N GLY A 60 -14.78 5.51 -4.43
CA GLY A 60 -15.06 5.73 -3.02
C GLY A 60 -13.95 6.53 -2.33
N LYS A 61 -14.30 7.26 -1.29
CA LYS A 61 -13.36 8.03 -0.47
C LYS A 61 -12.55 7.10 0.43
N ILE A 62 -11.34 7.52 0.81
CA ILE A 62 -10.62 6.96 1.95
C ILE A 62 -10.73 7.98 3.08
N ILE A 63 -11.23 7.53 4.22
CA ILE A 63 -11.57 8.35 5.38
C ILE A 63 -10.82 7.80 6.58
N ASP A 64 -10.14 8.68 7.33
CA ASP A 64 -9.40 8.30 8.53
C ASP A 64 -10.31 7.92 9.71
N ALA A 65 -9.72 7.53 10.83
CA ALA A 65 -10.46 7.17 12.05
C ALA A 65 -11.31 8.33 12.60
N THR A 66 -10.89 9.59 12.38
CA THR A 66 -11.58 10.80 12.89
C THR A 66 -12.67 11.34 11.96
N GLY A 67 -12.76 10.83 10.72
CA GLY A 67 -13.69 11.31 9.69
C GLY A 67 -13.05 12.25 8.67
N THR A 68 -11.74 12.48 8.74
CA THR A 68 -10.99 13.29 7.77
C THR A 68 -10.85 12.54 6.45
N VAL A 69 -11.14 13.22 5.33
CA VAL A 69 -11.05 12.62 4.00
C VAL A 69 -9.59 12.67 3.52
N LEU A 70 -8.96 11.52 3.39
CA LEU A 70 -7.57 11.37 2.94
C LEU A 70 -7.44 11.23 1.42
N ALA A 71 -8.46 10.67 0.76
CA ALA A 71 -8.53 10.57 -0.69
C ALA A 71 -9.96 10.77 -1.17
N ASP A 72 -10.13 11.62 -2.20
CA ASP A 72 -11.41 11.97 -2.80
C ASP A 72 -11.29 11.98 -4.34
N ASN A 73 -12.29 12.49 -5.02
CA ASN A 73 -12.28 12.69 -6.46
C ASN A 73 -12.46 14.17 -6.79
N ARG A 74 -11.75 14.63 -7.82
CA ARG A 74 -12.00 15.92 -8.44
C ARG A 74 -12.73 15.70 -9.77
N SER A 75 -13.84 16.40 -9.98
CA SER A 75 -14.55 16.36 -11.28
C SER A 75 -13.67 16.99 -12.35
N VAL A 76 -13.45 16.23 -13.42
CA VAL A 76 -12.71 16.64 -14.61
C VAL A 76 -13.50 16.26 -15.84
N CYS A 77 -13.00 16.59 -17.04
CA CYS A 77 -13.61 16.20 -18.31
C CYS A 77 -12.61 15.44 -19.18
N THR A 78 -13.12 14.49 -19.94
CA THR A 78 -12.40 13.87 -21.05
C THR A 78 -12.93 14.44 -22.35
N ILE A 79 -12.02 15.02 -23.16
CA ILE A 79 -12.35 15.59 -24.46
C ILE A 79 -12.04 14.56 -25.54
N SER A 80 -13.07 14.26 -26.37
CA SER A 80 -12.95 13.32 -27.47
C SER A 80 -13.56 13.92 -28.74
N VAL A 81 -13.14 13.41 -29.90
CA VAL A 81 -13.74 13.80 -31.18
C VAL A 81 -14.22 12.56 -31.95
N ILE A 82 -15.29 12.72 -32.69
CA ILE A 82 -15.88 11.72 -33.57
C ILE A 82 -15.72 12.19 -35.01
N HIS A 83 -14.74 11.63 -35.72
CA HIS A 83 -14.35 12.08 -37.06
C HIS A 83 -15.52 12.20 -38.01
N SER A 84 -16.41 11.20 -38.04
CA SER A 84 -17.58 11.18 -38.96
C SER A 84 -18.62 12.28 -38.70
N GLN A 85 -18.59 12.93 -37.53
CA GLN A 85 -19.51 13.99 -37.12
C GLN A 85 -18.92 15.39 -37.25
N ILE A 86 -17.60 15.52 -37.50
CA ILE A 86 -16.95 16.83 -37.60
C ILE A 86 -17.35 17.48 -38.93
N THR A 87 -18.02 18.62 -38.85
CA THR A 87 -18.42 19.42 -40.02
C THR A 87 -17.45 20.55 -40.33
N GLU A 88 -16.75 21.08 -39.32
CA GLU A 88 -15.86 22.24 -39.41
C GLU A 88 -14.49 21.92 -38.77
N PRO A 89 -13.64 21.09 -39.43
CA PRO A 89 -12.39 20.59 -38.83
C PRO A 89 -11.42 21.69 -38.39
N GLU A 90 -11.29 22.78 -39.16
CA GLU A 90 -10.38 23.88 -38.84
C GLU A 90 -10.83 24.65 -37.58
N LYS A 91 -12.16 24.81 -37.36
CA LYS A 91 -12.65 25.41 -36.11
C LYS A 91 -12.42 24.51 -34.90
N VAL A 92 -12.59 23.19 -35.07
CA VAL A 92 -12.30 22.20 -34.03
C VAL A 92 -10.82 22.25 -33.66
N ILE A 93 -9.92 22.24 -34.66
CA ILE A 93 -8.48 22.31 -34.44
C ILE A 93 -8.11 23.59 -33.70
N ALA A 94 -8.58 24.76 -34.18
CA ALA A 94 -8.30 26.05 -33.55
C ALA A 94 -8.81 26.12 -32.09
N MET A 95 -9.98 25.58 -31.80
CA MET A 95 -10.54 25.49 -30.46
C MET A 95 -9.69 24.59 -29.56
N LEU A 96 -9.28 23.39 -30.01
CA LEU A 96 -8.46 22.46 -29.25
C LEU A 96 -7.08 23.05 -28.91
N VAL A 97 -6.45 23.73 -29.87
CA VAL A 97 -5.17 24.44 -29.64
C VAL A 97 -5.33 25.52 -28.59
N LYS A 98 -6.37 26.36 -28.71
CA LYS A 98 -6.61 27.49 -27.81
C LYS A 98 -6.95 27.06 -26.38
N GLU A 99 -7.88 26.12 -26.21
CA GLU A 99 -8.42 25.76 -24.88
C GLU A 99 -7.62 24.66 -24.19
N LEU A 100 -6.96 23.76 -24.93
CA LEU A 100 -6.19 22.64 -24.35
C LEU A 100 -4.68 22.84 -24.36
N GLY A 101 -4.18 23.89 -25.06
CA GLY A 101 -2.74 24.18 -25.16
C GLY A 101 -1.93 23.11 -25.92
N ILE A 102 -2.57 22.28 -26.74
CA ILE A 102 -1.90 21.29 -27.58
C ILE A 102 -1.38 21.93 -28.89
N THR A 103 -0.35 21.35 -29.49
CA THR A 103 0.17 21.84 -30.77
C THR A 103 -0.82 21.63 -31.90
N GLU A 104 -0.83 22.54 -32.91
CA GLU A 104 -1.71 22.41 -34.06
C GLU A 104 -1.49 21.09 -34.82
N GLU A 105 -0.25 20.65 -34.94
CA GLU A 105 0.10 19.38 -35.58
C GLU A 105 -0.57 18.19 -34.83
N THR A 106 -0.52 18.17 -33.51
CA THR A 106 -1.14 17.13 -32.70
C THR A 106 -2.67 17.18 -32.82
N ALA A 107 -3.26 18.37 -32.76
CA ALA A 107 -4.69 18.57 -32.89
C ALA A 107 -5.17 18.08 -34.28
N ARG A 108 -4.51 18.50 -35.35
CA ARG A 108 -4.80 18.10 -36.72
C ARG A 108 -4.72 16.60 -36.93
N LYS A 109 -3.60 15.98 -36.51
CA LYS A 109 -3.39 14.53 -36.59
C LYS A 109 -4.50 13.73 -35.91
N ARG A 110 -5.03 14.19 -34.77
CA ARG A 110 -6.09 13.51 -34.03
C ARG A 110 -7.48 13.78 -34.62
N VAL A 111 -7.77 15.01 -35.06
CA VAL A 111 -9.05 15.39 -35.68
C VAL A 111 -9.25 14.71 -37.04
N GLU A 112 -8.19 14.61 -37.84
CA GLU A 112 -8.22 13.96 -39.16
C GLU A 112 -8.16 12.43 -39.10
N LYS A 113 -7.86 11.86 -37.97
CA LYS A 113 -7.78 10.40 -37.78
C LYS A 113 -9.19 9.79 -37.96
N VAL A 114 -9.33 8.92 -38.94
CA VAL A 114 -10.59 8.18 -39.19
C VAL A 114 -10.75 7.13 -38.06
N SER A 115 -11.55 7.45 -37.07
CA SER A 115 -11.87 6.56 -35.95
C SER A 115 -13.31 6.80 -35.48
N SER A 116 -13.89 5.81 -34.83
CA SER A 116 -15.24 5.92 -34.24
C SER A 116 -15.28 6.98 -33.12
N ILE A 117 -14.22 7.05 -32.32
CA ILE A 117 -13.98 8.07 -31.29
C ILE A 117 -12.47 8.18 -31.09
N GLU A 118 -11.95 9.40 -31.04
CA GLU A 118 -10.54 9.67 -30.71
C GLU A 118 -10.48 10.54 -29.47
N ARG A 119 -9.82 10.03 -28.42
CA ARG A 119 -9.61 10.75 -27.17
C ARG A 119 -8.51 11.80 -27.36
N ILE A 120 -8.83 13.08 -27.17
CA ILE A 120 -7.89 14.19 -27.36
C ILE A 120 -7.09 14.44 -26.08
N LYS A 121 -7.77 14.65 -24.94
CA LYS A 121 -7.15 14.93 -23.65
C LYS A 121 -8.06 14.47 -22.50
N THR A 122 -7.47 13.83 -21.52
CA THR A 122 -8.12 13.45 -20.25
C THR A 122 -7.75 14.45 -19.15
N ASN A 123 -8.41 14.38 -18.01
CA ASN A 123 -8.15 15.21 -16.84
C ASN A 123 -8.18 16.71 -17.15
N VAL A 124 -9.08 17.14 -18.03
CA VAL A 124 -9.32 18.55 -18.34
C VAL A 124 -10.19 19.15 -17.23
N GLU A 125 -9.79 20.29 -16.69
CA GLU A 125 -10.57 20.99 -15.66
C GLU A 125 -12.00 21.27 -16.16
N LYS A 126 -12.98 21.13 -15.27
CA LYS A 126 -14.41 21.25 -15.58
C LYS A 126 -14.75 22.57 -16.29
N GLU A 127 -14.17 23.68 -15.83
CA GLU A 127 -14.37 24.99 -16.45
C GLU A 127 -13.93 25.04 -17.92
N THR A 128 -12.79 24.42 -18.24
CA THR A 128 -12.29 24.30 -19.61
C THR A 128 -13.19 23.37 -20.44
N GLY A 129 -13.66 22.27 -19.85
CA GLY A 129 -14.64 21.38 -20.49
C GLY A 129 -15.94 22.11 -20.82
N ASP A 130 -16.47 22.92 -19.90
CA ASP A 130 -17.70 23.70 -20.12
C ASP A 130 -17.50 24.78 -21.20
N LYS A 131 -16.33 25.42 -21.26
CA LYS A 131 -15.96 26.33 -22.36
C LYS A 131 -15.98 25.59 -23.69
N ILE A 132 -15.33 24.42 -23.78
CA ILE A 132 -15.30 23.61 -25.02
C ILE A 132 -16.73 23.22 -25.43
N ARG A 133 -17.58 22.82 -24.48
CA ARG A 133 -18.99 22.49 -24.72
C ARG A 133 -19.75 23.69 -25.28
N SER A 134 -19.46 24.90 -24.80
CA SER A 134 -20.13 26.15 -25.25
C SER A 134 -19.85 26.51 -26.71
N TYR A 135 -18.78 26.01 -27.33
CA TYR A 135 -18.53 26.20 -28.76
C TYR A 135 -19.55 25.50 -29.65
N GLY A 136 -20.25 24.46 -29.16
CA GLY A 136 -21.31 23.74 -29.91
C GLY A 136 -20.84 23.08 -31.21
N LEU A 137 -19.55 22.74 -31.33
CA LEU A 137 -18.97 22.17 -32.53
C LEU A 137 -19.36 20.71 -32.70
N ALA A 138 -19.94 20.37 -33.84
CA ALA A 138 -20.33 19.00 -34.17
C ALA A 138 -19.11 18.05 -34.14
N GLY A 139 -19.31 16.86 -33.58
CA GLY A 139 -18.26 15.85 -33.46
C GLY A 139 -17.30 16.04 -32.27
N VAL A 140 -17.43 17.11 -31.48
CA VAL A 140 -16.69 17.29 -30.22
C VAL A 140 -17.56 16.79 -29.08
N LYS A 141 -17.00 15.88 -28.27
CA LYS A 141 -17.64 15.33 -27.08
C LYS A 141 -16.86 15.72 -25.84
N VAL A 142 -17.58 16.12 -24.79
CA VAL A 142 -17.06 16.50 -23.48
C VAL A 142 -17.75 15.61 -22.46
N ASP A 143 -17.10 14.52 -22.11
CA ASP A 143 -17.62 13.55 -21.15
C ASP A 143 -17.13 13.89 -19.75
N GLU A 144 -18.02 13.76 -18.75
CA GLU A 144 -17.64 13.91 -17.35
C GLU A 144 -16.74 12.76 -16.94
N ASP A 145 -15.72 13.07 -16.16
CA ASP A 145 -14.70 12.14 -15.67
C ASP A 145 -14.30 12.52 -14.25
N TYR A 146 -13.58 11.63 -13.58
CA TYR A 146 -13.08 11.84 -12.23
C TYR A 146 -11.57 11.58 -12.20
N LYS A 147 -10.83 12.52 -11.58
CA LYS A 147 -9.42 12.34 -11.23
C LYS A 147 -9.33 12.12 -9.73
N ARG A 148 -8.58 11.08 -9.31
CA ARG A 148 -8.26 10.87 -7.90
C ARG A 148 -7.52 12.08 -7.34
N TYR A 149 -7.87 12.49 -6.14
CA TYR A 149 -7.33 13.66 -5.47
C TYR A 149 -7.03 13.38 -4.01
N TYR A 150 -5.84 13.76 -3.58
CA TYR A 150 -5.35 13.59 -2.22
C TYR A 150 -5.17 14.97 -1.59
N PRO A 151 -6.07 15.38 -0.66
CA PRO A 151 -6.09 16.73 -0.11
C PRO A 151 -4.80 17.16 0.59
N PHE A 152 -4.04 16.19 1.08
CA PHE A 152 -2.82 16.42 1.86
C PHE A 152 -1.54 16.03 1.12
N ASP A 153 -1.58 15.97 -0.19
CA ASP A 153 -0.47 15.75 -1.11
C ASP A 153 0.46 14.59 -0.75
N THR A 154 1.30 14.71 0.28
CA THR A 154 2.34 13.73 0.66
C THR A 154 1.94 12.82 1.82
N LEU A 155 0.90 13.18 2.58
CA LEU A 155 0.53 12.49 3.82
C LEU A 155 0.29 10.99 3.58
N ALA A 156 0.99 10.15 4.33
CA ALA A 156 0.90 8.69 4.29
C ALA A 156 0.99 8.11 2.86
N SER A 157 1.84 8.72 2.00
CA SER A 157 1.86 8.41 0.56
C SER A 157 2.12 6.94 0.27
N LYS A 158 2.99 6.29 1.03
CA LYS A 158 3.35 4.87 0.87
C LYS A 158 2.36 3.90 1.54
N VAL A 159 1.38 4.43 2.29
CA VAL A 159 0.25 3.70 2.87
C VAL A 159 -0.98 3.83 1.98
N LEU A 160 -1.41 5.06 1.69
CA LEU A 160 -2.57 5.31 0.83
C LEU A 160 -2.36 4.75 -0.56
N GLY A 161 -1.18 5.02 -1.14
CA GLY A 161 -0.92 4.67 -2.53
C GLY A 161 -1.68 5.56 -3.49
N PHE A 162 -1.67 5.21 -4.77
CA PHE A 162 -2.28 6.02 -5.84
C PHE A 162 -2.96 5.16 -6.90
N THR A 163 -3.74 5.83 -7.76
CA THR A 163 -4.49 5.20 -8.85
C THR A 163 -3.84 5.44 -10.20
N GLY A 164 -4.08 4.54 -11.14
CA GLY A 164 -3.70 4.68 -12.54
C GLY A 164 -4.68 5.54 -13.35
N ALA A 165 -4.40 5.65 -14.66
CA ALA A 165 -5.18 6.46 -15.59
C ALA A 165 -6.64 6.02 -15.72
N ASP A 166 -6.93 4.73 -15.54
CA ASP A 166 -8.28 4.15 -15.61
C ASP A 166 -8.93 4.04 -14.23
N ASN A 167 -8.44 4.83 -13.25
CA ASN A 167 -8.95 4.91 -11.87
C ASN A 167 -8.81 3.61 -11.06
N GLN A 168 -8.01 2.63 -11.53
CA GLN A 168 -7.65 1.43 -10.79
C GLN A 168 -6.55 1.72 -9.76
N GLY A 169 -6.59 1.06 -8.60
CA GLY A 169 -5.53 1.14 -7.60
C GLY A 169 -4.22 0.53 -8.10
N ILE A 170 -3.10 1.20 -7.88
CA ILE A 170 -1.76 0.75 -8.29
C ILE A 170 -0.93 0.33 -7.07
N LEU A 171 -1.01 1.06 -5.97
CA LEU A 171 -0.20 0.87 -4.78
C LEU A 171 -1.02 1.10 -3.51
N GLY A 172 -0.52 0.63 -2.36
CA GLY A 172 -1.06 0.91 -1.04
C GLY A 172 -2.48 0.41 -0.82
N LEU A 173 -3.26 1.13 -0.01
CA LEU A 173 -4.66 0.82 0.27
C LEU A 173 -5.55 0.94 -0.98
N GLU A 174 -5.18 1.83 -1.92
CA GLU A 174 -5.89 2.00 -3.18
C GLU A 174 -5.96 0.69 -3.98
N VAL A 175 -4.89 -0.11 -4.00
CA VAL A 175 -4.90 -1.39 -4.72
C VAL A 175 -5.52 -2.53 -3.90
N VAL A 176 -5.28 -2.56 -2.59
CA VAL A 176 -5.81 -3.64 -1.72
C VAL A 176 -7.33 -3.59 -1.63
N TYR A 177 -7.89 -2.40 -1.54
CA TYR A 177 -9.33 -2.18 -1.42
C TYR A 177 -9.99 -1.75 -2.73
N ASP A 178 -9.32 -1.95 -3.88
CA ASP A 178 -9.81 -1.55 -5.20
C ASP A 178 -11.21 -2.09 -5.52
N ALA A 179 -11.49 -3.34 -5.15
CA ALA A 179 -12.79 -3.98 -5.36
C ALA A 179 -13.97 -3.26 -4.68
N TYR A 180 -13.72 -2.53 -3.59
CA TYR A 180 -14.73 -1.71 -2.91
C TYR A 180 -14.74 -0.28 -3.41
N LEU A 181 -13.55 0.27 -3.67
CA LEU A 181 -13.37 1.68 -4.02
C LEU A 181 -13.76 2.01 -5.45
N GLN A 182 -13.51 1.13 -6.43
CA GLN A 182 -13.61 1.45 -7.86
C GLN A 182 -15.04 1.75 -8.34
N GLY A 183 -16.07 1.12 -7.77
CA GLY A 183 -17.44 1.23 -8.25
C GLY A 183 -17.67 0.47 -9.56
N LYS A 184 -18.79 0.76 -10.21
CA LYS A 184 -19.17 0.16 -11.51
C LYS A 184 -19.53 1.27 -12.48
N ASN A 185 -18.79 1.34 -13.58
CA ASN A 185 -19.03 2.34 -14.62
C ASN A 185 -20.41 2.16 -15.28
N GLY A 186 -21.01 3.28 -15.61
CA GLY A 186 -22.21 3.35 -16.41
C GLY A 186 -21.89 3.47 -17.90
N LYS A 187 -22.91 3.56 -18.75
CA LYS A 187 -22.76 3.68 -20.19
C LYS A 187 -23.88 4.49 -20.84
N ILE A 188 -23.50 5.18 -21.89
CA ILE A 188 -24.41 5.87 -22.79
C ILE A 188 -24.41 5.10 -24.10
N LEU A 189 -25.57 4.58 -24.49
CA LEU A 189 -25.81 3.90 -25.75
C LEU A 189 -26.51 4.88 -26.68
N THR A 190 -25.88 5.21 -27.81
CA THR A 190 -26.40 6.08 -28.84
C THR A 190 -26.57 5.29 -30.15
N LEU A 191 -27.72 5.42 -30.81
CA LEU A 191 -27.92 4.81 -32.11
C LEU A 191 -27.23 5.64 -33.20
N THR A 192 -26.47 4.95 -34.06
CA THR A 192 -25.77 5.55 -35.20
C THR A 192 -26.24 4.96 -36.50
N ASP A 193 -26.19 5.77 -37.58
CA ASP A 193 -26.43 5.30 -38.94
C ASP A 193 -25.25 4.43 -39.45
N ALA A 194 -25.41 3.91 -40.69
CA ALA A 194 -24.35 3.09 -41.31
C ALA A 194 -23.02 3.84 -41.55
N LYS A 195 -22.99 5.16 -41.41
CA LYS A 195 -21.79 6.01 -41.49
C LYS A 195 -21.23 6.35 -40.09
N GLY A 196 -21.88 5.87 -39.03
CA GLY A 196 -21.48 6.16 -37.64
C GLY A 196 -21.90 7.57 -37.17
N ILE A 197 -22.88 8.20 -37.82
CA ILE A 197 -23.44 9.48 -37.40
C ILE A 197 -24.61 9.20 -36.45
N GLU A 198 -24.70 9.91 -35.34
CA GLU A 198 -25.82 9.77 -34.39
C GLU A 198 -27.15 10.09 -35.09
N VAL A 199 -28.14 9.21 -34.92
CA VAL A 199 -29.46 9.40 -35.52
C VAL A 199 -30.20 10.46 -34.71
N GLU A 200 -30.57 11.58 -35.34
CA GLU A 200 -31.36 12.64 -34.72
C GLU A 200 -32.68 12.06 -34.17
N ASN A 201 -32.99 12.35 -32.91
CA ASN A 201 -34.18 11.91 -32.18
C ASN A 201 -34.28 10.40 -31.86
N ALA A 202 -33.21 9.60 -32.03
CA ALA A 202 -33.22 8.19 -31.63
C ALA A 202 -33.22 7.98 -30.11
N GLY A 203 -32.91 9.04 -29.34
CA GLY A 203 -32.76 8.99 -27.88
C GLY A 203 -31.44 8.36 -27.44
N GLU A 204 -30.93 8.82 -26.34
CA GLU A 204 -29.80 8.18 -25.63
C GLU A 204 -30.37 7.23 -24.56
N ARG A 205 -29.91 5.98 -24.55
CA ARG A 205 -30.15 5.08 -23.42
C ARG A 205 -28.98 5.22 -22.46
N ARG A 206 -29.26 5.67 -21.26
CA ARG A 206 -28.26 5.88 -20.20
C ARG A 206 -28.41 4.84 -19.12
N GLU A 207 -27.32 4.15 -18.80
CA GLU A 207 -27.18 3.33 -17.63
C GLU A 207 -26.29 4.09 -16.65
N GLU A 208 -26.85 4.50 -15.51
CA GLU A 208 -26.12 5.31 -14.52
C GLU A 208 -25.00 4.51 -13.88
N PRO A 209 -23.85 5.14 -13.59
CA PRO A 209 -22.77 4.50 -12.85
C PRO A 209 -23.16 4.24 -11.39
N VAL A 210 -22.60 3.20 -10.80
CA VAL A 210 -22.69 2.93 -9.37
C VAL A 210 -21.36 3.32 -8.73
N ASN A 211 -21.36 4.36 -7.93
CA ASN A 211 -20.15 4.84 -7.27
C ASN A 211 -19.55 3.79 -6.32
N GLY A 212 -18.24 3.85 -6.12
CA GLY A 212 -17.55 3.00 -5.17
C GLY A 212 -17.96 3.29 -3.72
N PHE A 213 -17.74 2.30 -2.86
CA PHE A 213 -17.91 2.45 -1.42
C PHE A 213 -16.73 3.20 -0.80
N ASN A 214 -16.97 3.94 0.25
CA ASN A 214 -15.92 4.58 1.03
C ASN A 214 -15.20 3.54 1.90
N LEU A 215 -13.91 3.72 2.08
CA LEU A 215 -13.07 2.94 3.00
C LEU A 215 -12.77 3.79 4.23
N ARG A 216 -13.19 3.32 5.41
CA ARG A 216 -12.74 3.87 6.69
C ARG A 216 -11.50 3.11 7.14
N VAL A 217 -10.46 3.86 7.52
CA VAL A 217 -9.19 3.30 7.98
C VAL A 217 -8.91 3.66 9.44
N THR A 218 -8.03 2.90 10.08
CA THR A 218 -7.59 3.11 11.47
C THR A 218 -6.56 4.23 11.60
N LEU A 219 -5.92 4.63 10.49
CA LEU A 219 -4.99 5.75 10.44
C LEU A 219 -5.66 7.01 10.98
N ASP A 220 -4.98 7.71 11.89
CA ASP A 220 -5.39 9.01 12.43
C ASP A 220 -4.57 10.12 11.78
N TYR A 221 -5.26 11.06 11.14
CA TYR A 221 -4.64 12.19 10.44
C TYR A 221 -3.69 13.00 11.33
N ASN A 222 -4.11 13.26 12.58
CA ASN A 222 -3.32 14.11 13.48
C ASN A 222 -2.05 13.40 13.94
N ILE A 223 -2.16 12.11 14.28
CA ILE A 223 -1.02 11.27 14.68
C ILE A 223 -0.05 11.10 13.50
N GLN A 224 -0.58 10.79 12.31
CA GLN A 224 0.23 10.62 11.11
C GLN A 224 0.99 11.90 10.75
N MET A 225 0.29 13.03 10.70
CA MET A 225 0.88 14.33 10.37
C MET A 225 1.99 14.72 11.37
N TYR A 226 1.75 14.51 12.66
CA TYR A 226 2.74 14.82 13.67
C TYR A 226 3.98 13.92 13.56
N CYS A 227 3.77 12.62 13.34
CA CYS A 227 4.88 11.67 13.13
C CYS A 227 5.69 12.01 11.86
N GLU A 228 5.05 12.46 10.78
CA GLU A 228 5.74 12.91 9.57
C GLU A 228 6.60 14.14 9.82
N GLN A 229 6.09 15.14 10.56
CA GLN A 229 6.85 16.34 10.93
C GLN A 229 8.10 15.99 11.76
N GLU A 230 7.97 15.09 12.73
CA GLU A 230 9.11 14.65 13.55
C GLU A 230 10.10 13.81 12.75
N ALA A 231 9.61 12.98 11.80
CA ALA A 231 10.46 12.21 10.90
C ALA A 231 11.26 13.13 9.96
N GLU A 232 10.61 14.11 9.34
CA GLU A 232 11.25 15.12 8.49
C GLU A 232 12.31 15.92 9.26
N LYS A 233 11.93 16.50 10.39
CA LYS A 233 12.82 17.25 11.29
C LYS A 233 14.06 16.42 11.67
N THR A 234 13.85 15.15 11.98
CA THR A 234 14.92 14.23 12.39
C THR A 234 15.81 13.88 11.21
N CYS A 235 15.24 13.55 10.05
CA CYS A 235 15.96 13.22 8.84
C CYS A 235 16.89 14.36 8.41
N LEU A 236 16.35 15.59 8.34
CA LEU A 236 17.13 16.78 7.99
C LEU A 236 18.21 17.10 9.02
N LYS A 237 17.88 17.05 10.32
CA LYS A 237 18.85 17.35 11.40
C LYS A 237 20.00 16.32 11.47
N LYS A 238 19.75 15.08 11.08
CA LYS A 238 20.72 13.99 11.14
C LYS A 238 21.35 13.66 9.80
N GLU A 239 20.95 14.38 8.74
CA GLU A 239 21.36 14.04 7.37
C GLU A 239 21.21 12.54 7.11
N ALA A 240 20.08 11.96 7.57
CA ALA A 240 19.79 10.54 7.46
C ALA A 240 19.23 10.20 6.08
N ASP A 241 19.42 8.97 5.63
CA ASP A 241 18.86 8.52 4.35
C ASP A 241 17.34 8.42 4.42
N SER A 242 16.80 7.98 5.57
CA SER A 242 15.36 7.89 5.81
C SER A 242 15.03 7.81 7.29
N VAL A 243 13.77 8.13 7.63
CA VAL A 243 13.19 7.92 8.95
C VAL A 243 11.86 7.22 8.79
N SER A 244 11.68 6.10 9.48
CA SER A 244 10.43 5.35 9.53
C SER A 244 9.83 5.40 10.93
N VAL A 245 8.52 5.57 11.03
CA VAL A 245 7.76 5.52 12.28
C VAL A 245 6.56 4.62 12.12
N ILE A 246 6.32 3.74 13.09
CA ILE A 246 5.08 2.95 13.19
C ILE A 246 4.43 3.30 14.52
N VAL A 247 3.16 3.70 14.49
CA VAL A 247 2.30 3.85 15.68
C VAL A 247 1.16 2.85 15.59
N MET A 248 1.07 1.96 16.56
CA MET A 248 0.16 0.81 16.52
C MET A 248 -0.53 0.65 17.88
N ASN A 249 -1.81 0.32 17.87
CA ASN A 249 -2.49 -0.17 19.06
C ASN A 249 -2.10 -1.65 19.28
N PRO A 250 -1.38 -1.98 20.37
CA PRO A 250 -0.91 -3.35 20.59
C PRO A 250 -2.03 -4.33 20.97
N GLN A 251 -3.20 -3.85 21.38
CA GLN A 251 -4.30 -4.70 21.84
C GLN A 251 -5.11 -5.31 20.67
N ASN A 252 -5.23 -4.56 19.56
CA ASN A 252 -6.08 -4.97 18.43
C ASN A 252 -5.37 -5.00 17.07
N GLY A 253 -4.19 -4.37 16.95
CA GLY A 253 -3.41 -4.33 15.70
C GLY A 253 -3.72 -3.14 14.80
N GLU A 254 -4.57 -2.22 15.20
CA GLU A 254 -4.84 -0.99 14.45
C GLU A 254 -3.58 -0.16 14.28
N LEU A 255 -3.27 0.21 13.05
CA LEU A 255 -2.17 1.11 12.72
C LEU A 255 -2.69 2.54 12.69
N LEU A 256 -2.27 3.34 13.67
CA LEU A 256 -2.67 4.74 13.82
C LEU A 256 -1.83 5.65 12.93
N ALA A 257 -0.56 5.30 12.71
CA ALA A 257 0.33 5.97 11.76
C ALA A 257 1.41 5.02 11.24
N MET A 258 1.84 5.27 9.99
CA MET A 258 3.01 4.62 9.39
C MET A 258 3.71 5.62 8.47
N VAL A 259 4.88 6.07 8.87
CA VAL A 259 5.68 7.08 8.17
C VAL A 259 6.89 6.44 7.51
N ASN A 260 7.20 6.90 6.31
CA ASN A 260 8.37 6.48 5.54
C ASN A 260 9.03 7.71 4.88
N TYR A 261 9.58 8.60 5.67
CA TYR A 261 10.20 9.81 5.14
C TYR A 261 11.53 9.51 4.40
N PRO A 262 11.78 10.09 3.20
CA PRO A 262 10.95 11.07 2.50
C PRO A 262 9.72 10.45 1.84
N GLU A 263 8.60 11.15 1.94
CA GLU A 263 7.35 10.84 1.26
C GLU A 263 7.33 11.42 -0.16
N PHE A 264 6.33 11.07 -0.99
CA PHE A 264 6.16 11.58 -2.36
C PHE A 264 4.75 12.17 -2.57
N ASN A 265 4.59 13.03 -3.59
CA ASN A 265 3.30 13.64 -3.88
C ASN A 265 2.34 12.64 -4.56
N LEU A 266 1.25 12.30 -3.88
CA LEU A 266 0.20 11.39 -4.37
C LEU A 266 -0.57 11.94 -5.59
N ASN A 267 -0.64 13.27 -5.73
CA ASN A 267 -1.29 13.91 -6.87
C ASN A 267 -0.39 13.94 -8.13
N ASP A 268 0.94 13.69 -7.94
CA ASP A 268 1.92 13.58 -9.02
C ASP A 268 2.96 12.47 -8.73
N PRO A 269 2.52 11.19 -8.68
CA PRO A 269 3.34 10.09 -8.19
C PRO A 269 4.45 9.64 -9.16
N PHE A 270 4.48 10.15 -10.39
CA PHE A 270 5.45 9.77 -11.42
C PHE A 270 6.58 10.78 -11.61
N THR A 271 6.61 11.85 -10.80
CA THR A 271 7.69 12.83 -10.73
C THR A 271 8.60 12.49 -9.56
N LEU A 272 9.92 12.41 -9.82
CA LEU A 272 10.91 12.11 -8.78
C LEU A 272 11.06 13.28 -7.81
N THR A 273 11.07 12.99 -6.51
CA THR A 273 11.15 14.01 -5.45
C THR A 273 12.47 14.77 -5.40
N ASP A 274 13.55 14.19 -5.93
CA ASP A 274 14.87 14.82 -6.00
C ASP A 274 15.06 15.73 -7.23
N GLY A 275 14.09 15.76 -8.15
CA GLY A 275 14.13 16.61 -9.34
C GLY A 275 15.15 16.22 -10.40
N GLU A 276 15.91 15.14 -10.21
CA GLU A 276 16.95 14.68 -11.12
C GLU A 276 16.38 13.75 -12.21
N GLU A 277 15.53 14.28 -13.08
CA GLU A 277 14.95 13.51 -14.19
C GLU A 277 15.74 13.59 -15.50
N ASP A 278 16.63 14.58 -15.62
CA ASP A 278 17.39 14.82 -16.85
C ASP A 278 18.39 13.67 -17.14
N ASN A 279 18.33 13.16 -18.37
CA ASN A 279 19.21 12.11 -18.89
C ASN A 279 19.02 10.69 -18.34
N LEU A 280 17.92 10.40 -17.61
CA LEU A 280 17.60 9.04 -17.20
C LEU A 280 17.01 8.24 -18.35
N THR A 281 17.44 7.00 -18.49
CA THR A 281 16.72 6.02 -19.31
C THR A 281 15.36 5.69 -18.68
N ALA A 282 14.44 5.16 -19.48
CA ALA A 282 13.12 4.75 -18.96
C ALA A 282 13.23 3.69 -17.84
N GLU A 283 14.22 2.79 -17.95
CA GLU A 283 14.47 1.77 -16.93
C GLU A 283 15.02 2.38 -15.63
N GLU A 284 15.98 3.30 -15.73
CA GLU A 284 16.52 4.00 -14.55
C GLU A 284 15.46 4.83 -13.85
N LYS A 285 14.63 5.58 -14.61
CA LYS A 285 13.50 6.32 -14.04
C LYS A 285 12.53 5.38 -13.32
N GLN A 286 12.16 4.25 -13.94
CA GLN A 286 11.26 3.29 -13.32
C GLN A 286 11.84 2.69 -12.02
N ASN A 287 13.14 2.37 -12.00
CA ASN A 287 13.81 1.86 -10.81
C ASN A 287 13.84 2.89 -9.68
N ARG A 288 14.07 4.18 -9.98
CA ARG A 288 14.01 5.26 -8.98
C ARG A 288 12.59 5.48 -8.46
N LEU A 289 11.57 5.45 -9.33
CA LEU A 289 10.16 5.52 -8.94
C LEU A 289 9.79 4.34 -8.02
N ASN A 290 10.17 3.11 -8.36
CA ASN A 290 9.93 1.95 -7.52
C ASN A 290 10.58 2.08 -6.14
N LYS A 291 11.79 2.67 -6.07
CA LYS A 291 12.45 2.97 -4.80
C LYS A 291 11.72 4.06 -4.02
N MET A 292 11.26 5.12 -4.68
CA MET A 292 10.50 6.23 -4.08
C MET A 292 9.16 5.76 -3.48
N TRP A 293 8.45 4.87 -4.17
CA TRP A 293 7.15 4.33 -3.73
C TRP A 293 7.26 3.26 -2.65
N ARG A 294 8.48 2.75 -2.40
CA ARG A 294 8.69 1.62 -1.50
C ARG A 294 8.37 1.97 -0.05
N ASN A 295 7.51 1.16 0.57
CA ASN A 295 7.20 1.24 2.00
C ASN A 295 8.23 0.45 2.79
N GLN A 296 9.19 1.14 3.40
CA GLN A 296 10.29 0.53 4.15
C GLN A 296 9.81 -0.23 5.39
N CYS A 297 8.71 0.21 6.01
CA CYS A 297 8.17 -0.43 7.21
C CYS A 297 7.75 -1.88 6.99
N ILE A 298 7.39 -2.24 5.76
CA ILE A 298 6.89 -3.57 5.41
C ILE A 298 7.75 -4.32 4.39
N SER A 299 8.46 -3.59 3.52
CA SER A 299 9.15 -4.18 2.36
C SER A 299 10.66 -4.33 2.56
N ASP A 300 11.24 -3.64 3.54
CA ASP A 300 12.67 -3.72 3.85
C ASP A 300 12.91 -4.54 5.10
N THR A 301 13.95 -5.37 5.06
CA THR A 301 14.40 -6.14 6.21
C THR A 301 15.70 -5.57 6.76
N TYR A 302 15.86 -5.61 8.06
CA TYR A 302 17.06 -5.14 8.74
C TYR A 302 17.37 -6.01 9.96
N GLU A 303 18.59 -5.95 10.45
CA GLU A 303 18.96 -6.53 11.75
C GLU A 303 18.39 -5.66 12.87
N PRO A 304 17.41 -6.15 13.68
CA PRO A 304 16.74 -5.32 14.69
C PRO A 304 17.66 -4.89 15.85
N GLY A 305 18.80 -5.54 16.01
CA GLY A 305 19.74 -5.25 17.09
C GLY A 305 19.10 -5.43 18.47
N SER A 306 19.43 -4.55 19.40
CA SER A 306 19.04 -4.70 20.80
C SER A 306 17.53 -4.59 21.10
N THR A 307 16.69 -4.16 20.16
CA THR A 307 15.22 -4.27 20.32
C THR A 307 14.78 -5.73 20.33
N PHE A 308 15.49 -6.61 19.61
CA PHE A 308 15.22 -8.04 19.62
C PHE A 308 15.44 -8.71 20.97
N LYS A 309 16.21 -8.10 21.87
CA LYS A 309 16.42 -8.59 23.24
C LYS A 309 15.12 -8.73 24.03
N ILE A 310 14.07 -7.98 23.67
CA ILE A 310 12.71 -8.14 24.20
C ILE A 310 12.22 -9.56 23.94
N ILE A 311 12.41 -10.05 22.73
CA ILE A 311 11.94 -11.37 22.28
C ILE A 311 12.77 -12.48 22.93
N THR A 312 14.08 -12.31 22.98
CA THR A 312 15.00 -13.25 23.66
C THR A 312 14.69 -13.35 25.16
N ALA A 313 14.43 -12.23 25.82
CA ALA A 313 14.07 -12.19 27.23
C ALA A 313 12.73 -12.90 27.50
N ALA A 314 11.70 -12.60 26.68
CA ALA A 314 10.40 -13.26 26.81
C ALA A 314 10.52 -14.79 26.62
N ALA A 315 11.27 -15.25 25.61
CA ALA A 315 11.52 -16.68 25.39
C ALA A 315 12.26 -17.32 26.55
N ALA A 316 13.26 -16.65 27.13
CA ALA A 316 14.01 -17.16 28.27
C ALA A 316 13.17 -17.26 29.56
N LEU A 317 12.26 -16.31 29.77
CA LEU A 317 11.30 -16.34 30.88
C LEU A 317 10.27 -17.47 30.69
N GLU A 318 9.72 -17.65 29.50
CA GLU A 318 8.78 -18.73 29.18
C GLU A 318 9.38 -20.13 29.39
N GLU A 319 10.62 -20.34 28.95
CA GLU A 319 11.34 -21.61 29.17
C GLU A 319 11.91 -21.73 30.60
N GLN A 320 11.72 -20.71 31.43
CA GLN A 320 12.20 -20.66 32.84
C GLN A 320 13.72 -20.90 32.98
N VAL A 321 14.49 -20.53 31.93
CA VAL A 321 15.94 -20.66 31.93
C VAL A 321 16.65 -19.49 32.60
N VAL A 322 15.87 -18.48 33.02
CA VAL A 322 16.37 -17.28 33.73
C VAL A 322 15.36 -16.79 34.77
N LYS A 323 15.88 -16.22 35.85
CA LYS A 323 15.15 -15.48 36.89
C LYS A 323 15.67 -14.04 36.94
N LEU A 324 14.88 -13.11 37.47
CA LEU A 324 15.21 -11.69 37.53
C LEU A 324 16.52 -11.42 38.28
N ASP A 325 16.80 -12.19 39.34
CA ASP A 325 17.95 -12.09 40.22
C ASP A 325 19.14 -12.97 39.82
N ASP A 326 19.03 -13.74 38.70
CA ASP A 326 20.16 -14.51 38.19
C ASP A 326 21.38 -13.61 37.96
N ALA A 327 22.53 -14.03 38.48
CA ALA A 327 23.76 -13.27 38.41
C ALA A 327 24.53 -13.55 37.11
N PHE A 328 25.02 -12.49 36.50
CA PHE A 328 25.84 -12.50 35.29
C PHE A 328 27.07 -11.63 35.48
N TYR A 329 28.07 -11.78 34.61
CA TYR A 329 29.25 -10.94 34.60
C TYR A 329 29.63 -10.50 33.19
N CYS A 330 29.79 -9.19 32.99
CA CYS A 330 30.15 -8.59 31.71
C CYS A 330 31.53 -7.96 31.75
N PRO A 331 32.56 -8.60 31.18
CA PRO A 331 33.92 -8.01 31.08
C PRO A 331 34.06 -7.08 29.86
N GLY A 332 32.95 -6.76 29.14
CA GLY A 332 32.94 -5.99 27.92
C GLY A 332 32.95 -6.85 26.64
N TYR A 333 32.97 -8.16 26.78
CA TYR A 333 32.91 -9.14 25.67
C TYR A 333 32.58 -10.54 26.19
N LYS A 334 32.22 -11.44 25.27
CA LYS A 334 32.17 -12.89 25.50
C LYS A 334 32.95 -13.59 24.38
N ILE A 335 33.73 -14.63 24.74
CA ILE A 335 34.39 -15.50 23.76
C ILE A 335 33.43 -16.65 23.48
N VAL A 336 33.08 -16.83 22.21
CA VAL A 336 32.24 -17.91 21.71
C VAL A 336 33.06 -18.63 20.64
N GLU A 337 33.43 -19.86 20.92
CA GLU A 337 34.41 -20.63 20.12
C GLU A 337 35.74 -19.84 19.99
N ASP A 338 36.11 -19.45 18.75
CA ASP A 338 37.31 -18.69 18.45
C ASP A 338 37.05 -17.16 18.30
N ARG A 339 35.80 -16.72 18.50
CA ARG A 339 35.38 -15.33 18.28
C ARG A 339 35.17 -14.54 19.55
N ARG A 340 35.77 -13.34 19.57
CA ARG A 340 35.51 -12.35 20.60
C ARG A 340 34.38 -11.43 20.19
N ILE A 341 33.18 -11.62 20.77
CA ILE A 341 32.00 -10.80 20.51
C ILE A 341 31.91 -9.71 21.58
N ARG A 342 31.87 -8.44 21.19
CA ARG A 342 31.96 -7.28 22.09
C ARG A 342 30.59 -6.86 22.62
N CYS A 343 30.60 -6.35 23.88
CA CYS A 343 29.49 -5.56 24.38
C CYS A 343 29.54 -4.13 23.83
N ALA A 344 28.40 -3.42 23.81
CA ALA A 344 28.37 -1.99 23.48
C ALA A 344 29.27 -1.18 24.43
N LYS A 345 29.25 -1.51 25.72
CA LYS A 345 30.22 -0.99 26.74
C LYS A 345 31.46 -1.89 26.76
N THR A 346 32.46 -1.53 25.97
CA THR A 346 33.70 -2.35 25.81
C THR A 346 34.53 -2.47 27.05
N THR A 347 34.35 -1.57 28.03
CA THR A 347 34.98 -1.65 29.39
C THR A 347 34.25 -2.62 30.30
N GLY A 348 33.11 -3.14 29.90
CA GLY A 348 32.27 -4.04 30.67
C GLY A 348 31.29 -3.34 31.61
N HIS A 349 30.23 -4.04 31.97
CA HIS A 349 29.27 -3.62 32.98
C HIS A 349 29.63 -4.16 34.37
N GLY A 350 30.50 -5.18 34.44
CA GLY A 350 30.84 -5.87 35.69
C GLY A 350 29.78 -6.90 36.07
N ALA A 351 29.50 -6.99 37.38
CA ALA A 351 28.43 -7.85 37.88
C ALA A 351 27.06 -7.25 37.57
N GLU A 352 26.17 -8.06 37.00
CA GLU A 352 24.80 -7.70 36.63
C GLU A 352 23.82 -8.80 37.07
N THR A 353 22.57 -8.42 37.28
CA THR A 353 21.44 -9.34 37.31
C THR A 353 20.83 -9.42 35.90
N PHE A 354 19.86 -10.31 35.67
CA PHE A 354 19.11 -10.31 34.44
C PHE A 354 18.39 -8.97 34.23
N GLU A 355 17.77 -8.42 35.26
CA GLU A 355 17.12 -7.11 35.24
C GLU A 355 18.08 -6.01 34.78
N THR A 356 19.23 -5.85 35.44
CA THR A 356 20.21 -4.83 35.08
C THR A 356 20.84 -5.09 33.70
N GLY A 357 20.98 -6.35 33.29
CA GLY A 357 21.44 -6.73 31.95
C GLY A 357 20.52 -6.26 30.82
N ILE A 358 19.20 -6.28 31.07
CA ILE A 358 18.19 -5.70 30.12
C ILE A 358 18.26 -4.17 30.11
N MET A 359 18.32 -3.54 31.30
CA MET A 359 18.40 -2.09 31.47
C MET A 359 19.64 -1.50 30.79
N ASN A 360 20.78 -2.15 30.93
CA ASN A 360 22.06 -1.77 30.32
C ASN A 360 22.23 -2.26 28.89
N SER A 361 21.29 -3.03 28.37
CA SER A 361 21.39 -3.66 27.06
C SER A 361 22.66 -4.49 26.86
N CYS A 362 23.05 -5.29 27.88
CA CYS A 362 24.30 -6.03 27.93
C CYS A 362 24.31 -7.22 26.95
N ASN A 363 25.21 -7.22 25.93
CA ASN A 363 25.32 -8.33 24.99
C ASN A 363 25.76 -9.65 25.63
N PRO A 364 26.80 -9.70 26.54
CA PRO A 364 27.19 -10.93 27.22
C PRO A 364 26.06 -11.63 27.98
N VAL A 365 25.17 -10.88 28.64
CA VAL A 365 23.99 -11.45 29.32
C VAL A 365 23.10 -12.15 28.29
N PHE A 366 22.79 -11.49 27.16
CA PHE A 366 21.90 -12.04 26.14
C PHE A 366 22.53 -13.20 25.36
N MET A 367 23.86 -13.20 25.14
CA MET A 367 24.56 -14.34 24.58
C MET A 367 24.45 -15.58 25.49
N GLU A 368 24.52 -15.37 26.82
CA GLU A 368 24.32 -16.46 27.76
C GLU A 368 22.88 -16.96 27.81
N LEU A 369 21.88 -16.05 27.69
CA LEU A 369 20.48 -16.46 27.56
C LEU A 369 20.27 -17.29 26.29
N GLY A 370 20.85 -16.88 25.16
CA GLY A 370 20.82 -17.65 23.91
C GLY A 370 21.41 -19.05 24.06
N GLU A 371 22.53 -19.15 24.77
CA GLU A 371 23.17 -20.43 25.07
C GLU A 371 22.31 -21.32 25.98
N ARG A 372 21.64 -20.74 27.00
CA ARG A 372 20.70 -21.47 27.88
C ARG A 372 19.45 -21.93 27.14
N LEU A 373 18.91 -21.11 26.20
CA LEU A 373 17.78 -21.48 25.35
C LEU A 373 18.12 -22.59 24.35
N GLY A 374 19.29 -22.48 23.72
CA GLY A 374 19.68 -23.36 22.62
C GLY A 374 18.97 -23.06 21.28
N ALA A 375 19.56 -23.49 20.18
CA ALA A 375 19.07 -23.18 18.83
C ALA A 375 17.64 -23.67 18.57
N ALA A 376 17.30 -24.89 19.01
CA ALA A 376 15.98 -25.48 18.80
C ALA A 376 14.85 -24.65 19.45
N ASN A 377 15.04 -24.24 20.73
CA ASN A 377 14.05 -23.38 21.40
C ASN A 377 14.01 -21.98 20.75
N PHE A 378 15.15 -21.43 20.33
CA PHE A 378 15.17 -20.16 19.61
C PHE A 378 14.30 -20.22 18.34
N VAL A 379 14.48 -21.23 17.50
CA VAL A 379 13.68 -21.41 16.27
C VAL A 379 12.20 -21.67 16.60
N LYS A 380 11.91 -22.45 17.68
CA LYS A 380 10.55 -22.63 18.20
C LYS A 380 9.88 -21.28 18.47
N TYR A 381 10.57 -20.38 19.22
CA TYR A 381 10.02 -19.05 19.54
C TYR A 381 9.95 -18.12 18.35
N PHE A 382 10.90 -18.16 17.42
CA PHE A 382 10.75 -17.43 16.14
C PHE A 382 9.46 -17.80 15.42
N ARG A 383 9.11 -19.09 15.42
CA ARG A 383 7.86 -19.56 14.82
C ARG A 383 6.64 -19.17 15.63
N GLN A 384 6.68 -19.36 16.95
CA GLN A 384 5.58 -19.07 17.87
C GLN A 384 5.23 -17.58 17.87
N PHE A 385 6.23 -16.69 17.93
CA PHE A 385 6.05 -15.24 17.82
C PHE A 385 5.74 -14.76 16.39
N GLY A 386 5.65 -15.67 15.41
CA GLY A 386 5.28 -15.36 14.03
C GLY A 386 6.35 -14.67 13.20
N LEU A 387 7.61 -14.68 13.65
CA LEU A 387 8.73 -14.06 12.94
C LEU A 387 9.13 -14.80 11.65
N LEU A 388 8.75 -16.07 11.47
CA LEU A 388 9.00 -16.85 10.26
C LEU A 388 7.87 -16.76 9.22
N SER A 389 6.86 -15.94 9.48
CA SER A 389 5.72 -15.72 8.58
C SER A 389 5.47 -14.22 8.38
N LYS A 390 4.74 -13.87 7.34
CA LYS A 390 4.23 -12.51 7.17
C LYS A 390 3.25 -12.17 8.28
N THR A 391 3.13 -10.88 8.60
CA THR A 391 2.21 -10.40 9.63
C THR A 391 0.76 -10.48 9.18
N GLY A 392 0.53 -10.41 7.86
CA GLY A 392 -0.81 -10.36 7.27
C GLY A 392 -1.35 -8.93 7.18
N ILE A 393 -0.49 -7.92 7.29
CA ILE A 393 -0.88 -6.52 7.07
C ILE A 393 -1.59 -6.34 5.73
N ASP A 394 -2.62 -5.51 5.71
CA ASP A 394 -3.43 -5.18 4.54
C ASP A 394 -2.76 -4.14 3.61
N LEU A 395 -1.46 -4.33 3.38
CA LEU A 395 -0.68 -3.59 2.40
C LEU A 395 0.10 -4.56 1.50
N PRO A 396 0.31 -4.22 0.23
CA PRO A 396 1.06 -5.08 -0.69
C PRO A 396 2.57 -4.96 -0.45
N GLY A 397 3.30 -6.03 -0.71
CA GLY A 397 4.77 -5.99 -0.77
C GLY A 397 5.48 -6.30 0.55
N GLU A 398 4.81 -6.90 1.54
CA GLU A 398 5.46 -7.34 2.78
C GLU A 398 6.58 -8.36 2.49
N ALA A 399 7.79 -8.06 2.97
CA ALA A 399 8.96 -8.91 2.81
C ALA A 399 8.94 -10.10 3.80
N ALA A 400 9.65 -11.15 3.44
CA ALA A 400 9.85 -12.30 4.30
C ALA A 400 11.12 -12.15 5.16
N THR A 401 11.11 -12.76 6.33
CA THR A 401 12.28 -12.86 7.23
C THR A 401 13.44 -13.58 6.52
N ILE A 402 14.64 -13.06 6.71
CA ILE A 402 15.88 -13.69 6.28
C ILE A 402 16.55 -14.28 7.53
N MET A 403 16.64 -15.61 7.60
CA MET A 403 17.21 -16.31 8.73
C MET A 403 17.95 -17.58 8.30
N HIS A 404 18.92 -18.01 9.10
CA HIS A 404 19.61 -19.29 8.95
C HIS A 404 18.64 -20.47 9.12
N GLN A 405 18.90 -21.55 8.40
CA GLN A 405 18.26 -22.84 8.67
C GLN A 405 18.69 -23.34 10.06
N GLU A 406 17.79 -24.01 10.78
CA GLU A 406 18.02 -24.44 12.18
C GLU A 406 19.32 -25.25 12.32
N GLU A 407 19.60 -26.15 11.38
CA GLU A 407 20.78 -27.01 11.38
C GLU A 407 22.09 -26.25 11.15
N LYS A 408 22.04 -25.00 10.72
CA LYS A 408 23.18 -24.12 10.47
C LYS A 408 23.41 -23.09 11.58
N ILE A 409 22.57 -23.11 12.61
CA ILE A 409 22.74 -22.21 13.76
C ILE A 409 23.77 -22.85 14.71
N GLY A 410 25.03 -22.48 14.53
CA GLY A 410 26.10 -22.82 15.46
C GLY A 410 26.15 -21.92 16.70
N PRO A 411 27.10 -22.13 17.60
CA PRO A 411 27.22 -21.33 18.83
C PRO A 411 27.43 -19.83 18.56
N VAL A 412 28.16 -19.46 17.50
CA VAL A 412 28.42 -18.07 17.14
C VAL A 412 27.17 -17.40 16.58
N GLU A 413 26.45 -18.07 15.66
CA GLU A 413 25.18 -17.57 15.13
C GLU A 413 24.14 -17.41 16.24
N LEU A 414 24.01 -18.41 17.14
CA LEU A 414 23.08 -18.36 18.26
C LEU A 414 23.40 -17.18 19.20
N ALA A 415 24.68 -16.95 19.49
CA ALA A 415 25.09 -15.82 20.30
C ALA A 415 24.73 -14.48 19.66
N THR A 416 24.91 -14.32 18.35
CA THR A 416 24.58 -13.07 17.65
C THR A 416 23.06 -12.89 17.45
N ILE A 417 22.33 -13.96 17.17
CA ILE A 417 20.87 -13.95 17.08
C ILE A 417 20.25 -13.47 18.40
N SER A 418 20.80 -13.91 19.54
CA SER A 418 20.26 -13.58 20.87
C SER A 418 20.18 -12.08 21.19
N PHE A 419 20.98 -11.25 20.52
CA PHE A 419 20.93 -9.79 20.64
C PHE A 419 20.56 -9.07 19.34
N GLY A 420 19.96 -9.79 18.37
CA GLY A 420 19.31 -9.21 17.18
C GLY A 420 20.22 -9.00 15.98
N GLN A 421 21.24 -9.83 15.78
CA GLN A 421 22.10 -9.83 14.59
C GLN A 421 22.10 -11.20 13.90
N SER A 422 22.65 -11.27 12.68
CA SER A 422 22.73 -12.49 11.84
C SER A 422 21.38 -13.02 11.31
N PHE A 423 20.35 -12.21 11.36
CA PHE A 423 19.06 -12.41 10.69
C PHE A 423 18.41 -11.06 10.42
N GLN A 424 17.39 -11.01 9.56
CA GLN A 424 16.70 -9.77 9.24
C GLN A 424 15.18 -9.97 9.27
N ILE A 425 14.48 -8.98 9.83
CA ILE A 425 13.02 -8.88 9.88
C ILE A 425 12.56 -7.51 9.44
N THR A 426 11.30 -7.37 9.08
CA THR A 426 10.72 -6.07 8.76
C THR A 426 10.39 -5.28 10.03
N PRO A 427 10.33 -3.92 9.96
CA PRO A 427 9.86 -3.10 11.07
C PRO A 427 8.48 -3.52 11.59
N ILE A 428 7.54 -3.84 10.69
CA ILE A 428 6.19 -4.27 11.09
C ILE A 428 6.20 -5.63 11.81
N GLN A 429 7.07 -6.57 11.43
CA GLN A 429 7.22 -7.82 12.16
C GLN A 429 7.73 -7.58 13.59
N LEU A 430 8.69 -6.66 13.77
CA LEU A 430 9.19 -6.31 15.10
C LEU A 430 8.08 -5.68 15.96
N ALA A 431 7.37 -4.68 15.43
CA ALA A 431 6.28 -4.01 16.13
C ALA A 431 5.16 -5.00 16.53
N THR A 432 4.71 -5.85 15.60
CA THR A 432 3.67 -6.87 15.85
C THR A 432 4.11 -7.89 16.90
N THR A 433 5.38 -8.34 16.84
CA THR A 433 5.90 -9.33 17.81
C THR A 433 6.01 -8.74 19.20
N VAL A 434 6.51 -7.51 19.32
CA VAL A 434 6.59 -6.85 20.63
C VAL A 434 5.20 -6.55 21.17
N SER A 435 4.24 -6.13 20.33
CA SER A 435 2.83 -6.00 20.73
C SER A 435 2.31 -7.28 21.38
N SER A 436 2.59 -8.44 20.78
CA SER A 436 2.20 -9.74 21.35
C SER A 436 2.79 -10.04 22.72
N ILE A 437 3.99 -9.52 23.01
CA ILE A 437 4.67 -9.73 24.29
C ILE A 437 4.10 -8.82 25.38
N ILE A 438 3.66 -7.61 25.04
CA ILE A 438 3.20 -6.61 26.01
C ILE A 438 1.69 -6.57 26.24
N ASN A 439 0.89 -7.26 25.43
CA ASN A 439 -0.58 -7.25 25.46
C ASN A 439 -1.20 -8.52 26.09
N GLY A 440 -0.46 -9.23 26.95
CA GLY A 440 -0.96 -10.47 27.56
C GLY A 440 -0.73 -11.72 26.71
N GLY A 441 0.13 -11.67 25.67
CA GLY A 441 0.48 -12.82 24.84
C GLY A 441 -0.43 -13.05 23.63
N ASN A 442 -1.11 -12.02 23.13
CA ASN A 442 -2.01 -12.11 21.99
C ASN A 442 -1.35 -11.54 20.72
N ARG A 443 -1.08 -12.38 19.72
CA ARG A 443 -0.57 -11.90 18.44
C ARG A 443 -1.71 -11.37 17.59
N VAL A 444 -1.72 -10.06 17.42
CA VAL A 444 -2.69 -9.32 16.59
C VAL A 444 -2.21 -9.23 15.14
N THR A 445 -3.14 -9.02 14.20
CA THR A 445 -2.81 -8.74 12.80
C THR A 445 -2.79 -7.23 12.60
N PRO A 446 -1.65 -6.63 12.21
CA PRO A 446 -1.58 -5.19 11.92
C PRO A 446 -2.44 -4.85 10.71
N HIS A 447 -3.20 -3.74 10.76
CA HIS A 447 -4.11 -3.38 9.68
C HIS A 447 -4.47 -1.89 9.67
N PHE A 448 -4.93 -1.42 8.50
CA PHE A 448 -5.49 -0.09 8.29
C PHE A 448 -7.00 -0.11 8.02
N GLY A 449 -7.52 -1.10 7.31
CA GLY A 449 -8.94 -1.15 6.95
C GLY A 449 -9.82 -1.43 8.16
N ALA A 450 -10.74 -0.52 8.50
CA ALA A 450 -11.71 -0.71 9.58
C ALA A 450 -13.08 -1.14 9.02
N ALA A 451 -13.62 -0.38 8.07
CA ALA A 451 -14.94 -0.62 7.52
C ALA A 451 -15.09 -0.11 6.08
N VAL A 452 -16.10 -0.63 5.41
CA VAL A 452 -16.61 -0.12 4.13
C VAL A 452 -17.94 0.57 4.39
N GLU A 453 -18.12 1.79 3.89
CA GLU A 453 -19.30 2.62 4.08
C GLU A 453 -19.96 2.96 2.73
N ASP A 454 -21.30 3.11 2.72
CA ASP A 454 -22.00 3.63 1.55
C ASP A 454 -21.82 5.16 1.41
N GLY A 455 -22.39 5.74 0.35
CA GLY A 455 -22.32 7.19 0.11
C GLY A 455 -23.01 8.06 1.18
N ASN A 456 -23.80 7.46 2.06
CA ASN A 456 -24.52 8.12 3.17
C ASN A 456 -23.79 7.95 4.52
N GLY A 457 -22.66 7.22 4.54
CA GLY A 457 -21.90 6.93 5.75
C GLY A 457 -22.42 5.72 6.56
N ASN A 458 -23.31 4.90 5.98
CA ASN A 458 -23.75 3.68 6.64
C ASN A 458 -22.72 2.57 6.42
N THR A 459 -22.35 1.86 7.48
CA THR A 459 -21.44 0.72 7.40
C THR A 459 -22.07 -0.43 6.62
N VAL A 460 -21.44 -0.82 5.53
CA VAL A 460 -21.83 -1.96 4.69
C VAL A 460 -21.10 -3.23 5.12
N LYS A 461 -19.85 -3.08 5.55
CA LYS A 461 -18.98 -4.18 5.99
C LYS A 461 -17.95 -3.68 6.99
N THR A 462 -17.71 -4.44 8.04
CA THR A 462 -16.54 -4.33 8.91
C THR A 462 -15.51 -5.39 8.55
N PHE A 463 -14.24 -5.11 8.83
CA PHE A 463 -13.18 -6.10 8.65
C PHE A 463 -12.82 -6.71 9.99
N ASP A 464 -12.72 -8.03 10.03
CA ASP A 464 -12.31 -8.79 11.22
C ASP A 464 -10.89 -9.32 10.99
N TYR A 465 -10.01 -9.08 11.93
CA TYR A 465 -8.61 -9.49 11.85
C TYR A 465 -8.31 -10.59 12.88
N ALA A 466 -7.51 -11.56 12.46
CA ALA A 466 -7.17 -12.69 13.30
C ALA A 466 -6.32 -12.26 14.50
N VAL A 467 -6.69 -12.78 15.68
CA VAL A 467 -5.87 -12.73 16.90
C VAL A 467 -5.49 -14.15 17.27
N HIS A 468 -4.20 -14.38 17.48
CA HIS A 468 -3.66 -15.68 17.91
C HIS A 468 -3.26 -15.59 19.37
N PRO A 469 -4.03 -16.18 20.29
CA PRO A 469 -3.75 -16.12 21.73
C PRO A 469 -2.57 -17.03 22.12
N ASP A 470 -2.13 -16.90 23.36
CA ASP A 470 -1.19 -17.79 24.01
C ASP A 470 0.20 -17.83 23.35
N ILE A 471 0.65 -16.71 22.78
CA ILE A 471 2.01 -16.57 22.22
C ILE A 471 3.06 -16.59 23.34
N CYS A 472 2.77 -15.95 24.46
CA CYS A 472 3.47 -16.10 25.74
C CYS A 472 2.45 -16.01 26.89
N SER A 473 2.88 -16.38 28.09
CA SER A 473 2.02 -16.28 29.28
C SER A 473 1.80 -14.82 29.69
N GLU A 474 0.63 -14.55 30.28
CA GLU A 474 0.33 -13.22 30.85
C GLU A 474 1.37 -12.78 31.87
N LYS A 475 1.86 -13.73 32.68
CA LYS A 475 2.95 -13.49 33.66
C LYS A 475 4.23 -13.00 32.97
N THR A 476 4.63 -13.63 31.87
CA THR A 476 5.79 -13.16 31.09
C THR A 476 5.53 -11.78 30.51
N SER A 477 4.33 -11.54 29.98
CA SER A 477 3.92 -10.22 29.47
C SER A 477 4.03 -9.14 30.54
N GLU A 478 3.48 -9.36 31.74
CA GLU A 478 3.56 -8.44 32.88
C GLU A 478 5.03 -8.18 33.29
N THR A 479 5.81 -9.25 33.47
CA THR A 479 7.23 -9.13 33.79
C THR A 479 8.01 -8.34 32.75
N MET A 480 7.72 -8.56 31.46
CA MET A 480 8.38 -7.83 30.38
C MET A 480 7.99 -6.34 30.35
N ARG A 481 6.74 -6.00 30.63
CA ARG A 481 6.30 -4.59 30.75
C ARG A 481 7.07 -3.88 31.88
N GLU A 482 7.16 -4.48 33.07
CA GLU A 482 7.90 -3.93 34.20
C GLU A 482 9.41 -3.74 33.89
N LEU A 483 10.05 -4.74 33.27
CA LEU A 483 11.46 -4.66 32.88
C LEU A 483 11.70 -3.55 31.86
N LEU A 484 10.81 -3.41 30.86
CA LEU A 484 10.95 -2.40 29.81
C LEU A 484 10.63 -0.98 30.30
N GLU A 485 9.75 -0.83 31.28
CA GLU A 485 9.56 0.44 32.01
C GLU A 485 10.85 0.89 32.69
N LYS A 486 11.52 -0.02 33.42
CA LYS A 486 12.81 0.27 34.06
C LYS A 486 13.90 0.68 33.06
N VAL A 487 13.89 0.13 31.84
CA VAL A 487 14.81 0.55 30.76
C VAL A 487 14.63 2.02 30.43
N VAL A 488 13.39 2.54 30.43
CA VAL A 488 13.11 3.96 30.17
C VAL A 488 13.27 4.81 31.45
N ALA A 489 12.84 4.32 32.58
CA ALA A 489 12.97 5.06 33.84
C ALA A 489 14.42 5.34 34.23
N GLU A 490 15.29 4.33 34.14
CA GLU A 490 16.66 4.36 34.71
C GLU A 490 17.76 3.85 33.75
N GLY A 491 17.37 3.16 32.66
CA GLY A 491 18.29 2.49 31.75
C GLY A 491 18.68 3.29 30.50
N THR A 492 18.98 2.55 29.43
CA THR A 492 19.44 3.09 28.16
C THR A 492 18.35 3.87 27.39
N GLY A 493 17.08 3.72 27.76
CA GLY A 493 15.91 4.36 27.13
C GLY A 493 15.50 5.70 27.75
N LYS A 494 16.21 6.20 28.75
CA LYS A 494 15.82 7.38 29.56
C LYS A 494 15.47 8.64 28.79
N ASN A 495 16.00 8.79 27.58
CA ASN A 495 15.70 9.96 26.73
C ASN A 495 14.31 9.88 26.04
N ALA A 496 13.58 8.77 26.18
CA ALA A 496 12.19 8.64 25.75
C ALA A 496 11.19 8.90 26.90
N LYS A 497 11.68 9.26 28.11
CA LYS A 497 10.82 9.53 29.25
C LYS A 497 9.99 10.79 29.03
N VAL A 498 8.68 10.70 29.29
CA VAL A 498 7.73 11.81 29.27
C VAL A 498 7.18 11.99 30.69
N GLU A 499 7.13 13.23 31.17
CA GLU A 499 6.64 13.54 32.51
C GLU A 499 5.12 13.24 32.61
N GLY A 500 4.74 12.52 33.64
CA GLY A 500 3.35 12.14 33.90
C GLY A 500 2.89 10.86 33.18
N PHE A 501 3.75 10.22 32.37
CA PHE A 501 3.40 8.98 31.67
C PHE A 501 4.42 7.87 31.98
N GLU A 502 3.92 6.64 32.15
CA GLU A 502 4.74 5.44 32.30
C GLU A 502 5.03 4.86 30.91
N ILE A 503 6.28 4.95 30.47
CA ILE A 503 6.72 4.46 29.18
C ILE A 503 7.65 3.28 29.36
N GLY A 504 7.32 2.15 28.71
CA GLY A 504 8.24 1.03 28.53
C GLY A 504 8.92 1.08 27.16
N GLY A 505 10.15 0.53 27.05
CA GLY A 505 10.78 0.52 25.74
C GLY A 505 12.20 0.01 25.69
N LYS A 506 12.78 -0.03 24.49
CA LYS A 506 14.11 -0.53 24.21
C LYS A 506 14.79 0.21 23.08
N THR A 507 16.03 0.59 23.29
CA THR A 507 16.91 1.19 22.28
C THR A 507 17.66 0.13 21.49
N ALA A 508 17.97 0.40 20.24
CA ALA A 508 18.94 -0.37 19.46
C ALA A 508 19.81 0.52 18.58
N THR A 509 20.97 -0.02 18.25
CA THR A 509 21.87 0.51 17.23
C THR A 509 22.44 -0.71 16.52
N SER A 510 22.17 -0.84 15.23
CA SER A 510 22.68 -1.92 14.38
C SER A 510 23.48 -1.37 13.23
N GLN A 511 24.48 -2.12 12.80
CA GLN A 511 25.25 -1.78 11.61
C GLN A 511 24.67 -2.51 10.41
N THR A 512 24.46 -1.81 9.29
CA THR A 512 23.92 -2.42 8.07
C THR A 512 24.92 -3.40 7.42
N ILE A 513 24.40 -4.23 6.53
CA ILE A 513 25.22 -5.13 5.70
C ILE A 513 25.29 -4.52 4.29
N PRO A 514 26.51 -4.42 3.66
CA PRO A 514 27.81 -4.89 4.14
C PRO A 514 28.43 -3.95 5.21
N ARG A 515 29.00 -4.53 6.24
CA ARG A 515 29.57 -3.76 7.39
C ARG A 515 30.76 -2.87 7.00
N SER A 516 31.33 -3.09 5.82
CA SER A 516 32.41 -2.25 5.25
C SER A 516 31.96 -0.83 4.91
N GLU A 517 30.66 -0.59 4.74
CA GLU A 517 30.11 0.75 4.46
C GLU A 517 30.00 1.62 5.72
N HIS A 518 30.16 1.04 6.91
CA HIS A 518 30.04 1.74 8.19
C HIS A 518 28.74 2.52 8.38
N ARG A 519 27.64 2.02 7.78
CA ARG A 519 26.31 2.59 7.92
C ARG A 519 25.61 1.97 9.13
N TYR A 520 24.82 2.78 9.82
CA TYR A 520 24.13 2.38 11.04
C TYR A 520 22.64 2.68 10.96
N ILE A 521 21.86 1.86 11.68
CA ILE A 521 20.45 2.09 11.95
C ILE A 521 20.30 2.35 13.43
N ALA A 522 19.76 3.52 13.78
CA ALA A 522 19.39 3.87 15.13
C ALA A 522 17.90 3.65 15.33
N SER A 523 17.50 2.91 16.35
CA SER A 523 16.07 2.67 16.58
C SER A 523 15.70 2.71 18.05
N PHE A 524 14.42 2.98 18.29
CA PHE A 524 13.77 2.86 19.58
C PHE A 524 12.36 2.30 19.38
N LEU A 525 12.01 1.32 20.19
CA LEU A 525 10.66 0.81 20.30
C LEU A 525 10.18 1.08 21.71
N GLY A 526 9.05 1.75 21.85
CA GLY A 526 8.43 2.03 23.14
C GLY A 526 6.93 1.85 23.11
N PHE A 527 6.32 1.82 24.27
CA PHE A 527 4.89 1.68 24.46
C PHE A 527 4.41 2.40 25.71
N ALA A 528 3.16 2.78 25.74
CA ALA A 528 2.52 3.49 26.85
C ALA A 528 1.00 3.18 26.91
N PRO A 529 0.38 3.24 28.13
CA PRO A 529 1.02 3.17 29.44
C PRO A 529 1.80 1.85 29.63
N ALA A 530 2.86 1.84 30.45
CA ALA A 530 3.63 0.61 30.61
C ALA A 530 2.83 -0.51 31.28
N SER A 531 1.89 -0.17 32.18
CA SER A 531 1.05 -1.12 32.92
C SER A 531 -0.01 -1.79 32.03
N ASP A 532 -0.62 -1.05 31.09
CA ASP A 532 -1.65 -1.54 30.15
C ASP A 532 -1.49 -0.79 28.80
N PRO A 533 -0.68 -1.30 27.90
CA PRO A 533 -0.29 -0.59 26.68
C PRO A 533 -1.44 -0.38 25.70
N ASP A 534 -1.74 0.89 25.40
CA ASP A 534 -2.71 1.31 24.38
C ASP A 534 -2.04 1.74 23.08
N VAL A 535 -0.77 2.12 23.15
CA VAL A 535 -0.01 2.54 21.99
C VAL A 535 1.43 2.04 22.04
N LEU A 536 1.91 1.56 20.90
CA LEU A 536 3.31 1.21 20.63
C LEU A 536 3.85 2.14 19.56
N VAL A 537 5.05 2.67 19.75
CA VAL A 537 5.79 3.52 18.81
C VAL A 537 7.14 2.89 18.49
N LEU A 538 7.40 2.65 17.20
CA LEU A 538 8.69 2.22 16.68
C LEU A 538 9.27 3.34 15.81
N VAL A 539 10.45 3.84 16.16
CA VAL A 539 11.21 4.83 15.39
C VAL A 539 12.48 4.19 14.86
N ILE A 540 12.72 4.33 13.56
CA ILE A 540 13.93 3.83 12.86
C ILE A 540 14.53 4.98 12.06
N ILE A 541 15.81 5.27 12.30
CA ILE A 541 16.60 6.29 11.59
C ILE A 541 17.70 5.56 10.82
N ASP A 542 17.64 5.57 9.50
CA ASP A 542 18.61 4.89 8.65
C ASP A 542 19.75 5.82 8.26
N ASN A 543 20.98 5.33 8.46
CA ASN A 543 22.23 5.98 8.10
C ASN A 543 22.36 7.43 8.59
N PRO A 544 22.09 7.74 9.89
CA PRO A 544 22.27 9.09 10.42
C PRO A 544 23.75 9.48 10.44
N GLN A 545 24.04 10.74 10.16
CA GLN A 545 25.41 11.28 10.22
C GLN A 545 25.75 11.75 11.62
N GLY A 546 27.02 11.63 11.98
CA GLY A 546 27.54 11.99 13.31
C GLY A 546 27.17 10.96 14.38
N THR A 547 26.35 11.34 15.36
CA THR A 547 25.89 10.43 16.42
C THR A 547 24.81 9.50 15.91
N TYR A 548 25.03 8.19 16.06
CA TYR A 548 24.17 7.12 15.54
C TYR A 548 23.58 6.19 16.62
N TYR A 549 23.71 6.54 17.92
CA TYR A 549 23.18 5.71 18.99
C TYR A 549 21.67 5.89 19.16
N GLY A 550 20.90 4.79 19.12
CA GLY A 550 19.42 4.79 19.23
C GLY A 550 18.92 5.51 20.49
N GLY A 551 19.58 5.30 21.63
CA GLY A 551 19.26 5.99 22.90
C GLY A 551 19.50 7.50 22.86
N THR A 552 20.33 7.99 21.93
CA THR A 552 20.66 9.42 21.80
C THR A 552 19.83 10.13 20.75
N ILE A 553 19.41 9.43 19.67
CA ILE A 553 18.73 10.09 18.54
C ILE A 553 17.32 9.54 18.26
N ALA A 554 17.06 8.23 18.46
CA ALA A 554 15.74 7.66 18.22
C ALA A 554 14.81 7.73 19.45
N ALA A 555 15.37 7.50 20.66
CA ALA A 555 14.59 7.58 21.89
C ALA A 555 13.99 8.99 22.15
N PRO A 556 14.72 10.11 21.94
CA PRO A 556 14.11 11.45 22.05
C PRO A 556 12.96 11.67 21.06
N VAL A 557 13.09 11.21 19.82
CA VAL A 557 12.02 11.34 18.80
C VAL A 557 10.75 10.60 19.24
N ALA A 558 10.91 9.37 19.76
CA ALA A 558 9.79 8.63 20.32
C ALA A 558 9.18 9.34 21.54
N GLY A 559 10.02 9.95 22.39
CA GLY A 559 9.57 10.77 23.51
C GLY A 559 8.72 11.96 23.07
N GLU A 560 9.18 12.73 22.05
CA GLU A 560 8.43 13.84 21.46
C GLU A 560 7.10 13.36 20.85
N ILE A 561 7.08 12.19 20.20
CA ILE A 561 5.85 11.59 19.69
C ILE A 561 4.91 11.24 20.84
N PHE A 562 5.36 10.52 21.88
CA PHE A 562 4.53 10.19 23.05
C PHE A 562 3.98 11.43 23.75
N GLU A 563 4.80 12.46 23.96
CA GLU A 563 4.38 13.71 24.61
C GLU A 563 3.20 14.37 23.91
N ASN A 564 3.11 14.24 22.58
CA ASN A 564 2.03 14.82 21.78
C ASN A 564 0.83 13.90 21.62
N ILE A 565 1.04 12.60 21.42
CA ILE A 565 -0.09 11.70 21.11
C ILE A 565 -0.80 11.16 22.36
N LEU A 566 -0.09 10.97 23.50
CA LEU A 566 -0.73 10.42 24.69
C LEU A 566 -1.86 11.30 25.25
N PRO A 567 -1.67 12.64 25.42
CA PRO A 567 -2.79 13.49 25.83
C PRO A 567 -3.95 13.53 24.83
N TYR A 568 -3.66 13.26 23.56
CA TYR A 568 -4.68 13.20 22.50
C TYR A 568 -5.48 11.89 22.56
N LEU A 569 -4.83 10.76 22.85
CA LEU A 569 -5.46 9.44 22.96
C LEU A 569 -6.28 9.26 24.25
N ASP A 570 -5.87 9.92 25.35
CA ASP A 570 -6.55 9.88 26.64
C ASP A 570 -7.86 10.67 26.69
N LYS A 571 -8.38 11.18 25.57
CA LYS A 571 -9.68 11.88 25.45
C LYS A 571 -10.90 10.89 25.55
#